data_10c044283b584f1e654b9d0aaba406a8
#
_entry.id   10c044283b584f1e654b9d0aaba406a8
#
_cell.length_a   1.000
_cell.length_b   1.000
_cell.length_c   1.000
_cell.angle_alpha   90.00
_cell.angle_beta   90.00
_cell.angle_gamma   90.00
#
_symmetry.space_group_name_H-M   'P 1'
#
loop_
_entity.id
_entity.type
_entity.pdbx_description
1 polymer ?
#
loop_
_entity_poly.entity_id
_entity_poly.type
_entity_poly.pdbx_seq_one_letter_code
_entity_poly.pdbx_strand_id
1 'polypeptide(L)' 'ADPDVKHDMLLFLRELIPQYYRGFRHFEHNSDAHIKSSLMGSSVTIPFQNGELLLGRWQGIYLCEFDGARERKVL' A
#
# COMPACT_ATOMS: atom_id res chain seq x y z
N ALA A 1 4.29 -1.99 -14.02
CA ALA A 1 3.42 -0.91 -13.53
C ALA A 1 4.00 0.44 -13.93
N ASP A 2 3.14 1.39 -14.22
CA ASP A 2 3.53 2.74 -14.61
C ASP A 2 3.98 3.52 -13.37
N PRO A 3 5.19 4.15 -13.38
CA PRO A 3 5.64 4.97 -12.26
C PRO A 3 4.72 6.14 -11.92
N ASP A 4 4.05 6.69 -12.91
CA ASP A 4 3.10 7.79 -12.69
C ASP A 4 1.86 7.31 -11.92
N VAL A 5 1.40 6.10 -12.16
CA VAL A 5 0.29 5.51 -11.41
C VAL A 5 0.69 5.30 -9.95
N LYS A 6 1.92 4.84 -9.70
CA LYS A 6 2.43 4.71 -8.33
C LYS A 6 2.47 6.05 -7.61
N HIS A 7 2.96 7.09 -8.29
CA HIS A 7 2.98 8.45 -7.78
C HIS A 7 1.56 8.92 -7.41
N ASP A 8 0.61 8.71 -8.31
CA ASP A 8 -0.76 9.17 -8.12
C ASP A 8 -1.47 8.41 -7.00
N MET A 9 -1.20 7.11 -6.85
CA MET A 9 -1.71 6.33 -5.72
C MET A 9 -1.22 6.88 -4.38
N LEU A 10 0.07 7.19 -4.28
CA LEU A 10 0.65 7.75 -3.06
C LEU A 10 0.08 9.13 -2.75
N LEU A 11 -0.05 9.97 -3.75
CA LEU A 11 -0.64 11.30 -3.61
C LEU A 11 -2.08 11.19 -3.10
N PHE A 12 -2.88 10.37 -3.75
CA PHE A 12 -4.30 10.22 -3.40
C PHE A 12 -4.48 9.65 -2.00
N LEU A 13 -3.67 8.65 -1.62
CA LEU A 13 -3.75 8.07 -0.28
C LEU A 13 -3.38 9.07 0.81
N ARG A 14 -2.39 9.93 0.56
CA ARG A 14 -2.03 10.99 1.51
C ARG A 14 -3.14 12.00 1.70
N GLU A 15 -3.86 12.33 0.65
CA GLU A 15 -4.98 13.28 0.72
C GLU A 15 -6.22 12.64 1.31
N LEU A 16 -6.50 11.39 0.97
CA LEU A 16 -7.68 10.68 1.46
C LEU A 16 -7.56 10.37 2.96
N ILE A 17 -6.38 9.93 3.40
CA ILE A 17 -6.11 9.57 4.79
C ILE A 17 -4.83 10.25 5.23
N PRO A 18 -4.91 11.54 5.64
CA PRO A 18 -3.73 12.29 6.05
C PRO A 18 -3.19 11.80 7.39
N GLN A 19 -1.89 11.93 7.59
CA GLN A 19 -1.21 11.51 8.82
C GLN A 19 -1.76 12.25 10.05
N TYR A 20 -1.98 13.54 9.93
CA TYR A 20 -2.43 14.38 11.03
C TYR A 20 -3.89 14.79 10.83
N TYR A 21 -4.75 13.78 10.78
CA TYR A 21 -6.17 14.05 10.65
C TYR A 21 -6.75 14.49 12.02
N ARG A 22 -7.58 15.51 12.00
CA ARG A 22 -8.21 16.05 13.19
C ARG A 22 -9.09 14.98 13.85
N GLY A 23 -8.83 14.71 15.13
CA GLY A 23 -9.55 13.68 15.88
C GLY A 23 -8.79 12.38 16.08
N PHE A 24 -7.67 12.17 15.38
CA PHE A 24 -6.82 11.03 15.66
C PHE A 24 -6.24 11.12 17.07
N ARG A 25 -6.27 10.01 17.80
CA ARG A 25 -5.85 9.96 19.21
C ARG A 25 -4.57 9.18 19.45
N HIS A 26 -4.10 8.41 18.47
CA HIS A 26 -2.92 7.57 18.65
C HIS A 26 -1.67 8.44 18.81
N PHE A 27 -0.90 8.19 19.90
CA PHE A 27 0.23 9.04 20.28
C PHE A 27 1.42 8.98 19.32
N GLU A 28 1.58 7.88 18.58
CA GLU A 28 2.69 7.70 17.64
C GLU A 28 2.48 8.44 16.32
N HIS A 29 1.33 9.06 16.13
CA HIS A 29 1.00 9.81 14.91
C HIS A 29 1.08 8.98 13.62
N ASN A 30 0.71 7.70 13.72
CA ASN A 30 0.70 6.78 12.59
C ASN A 30 -0.66 6.09 12.39
N SER A 31 -1.73 6.69 12.88
CA SER A 31 -3.08 6.14 12.67
C SER A 31 -3.42 6.02 11.19
N ASP A 32 -2.95 6.94 10.37
CA ASP A 32 -3.12 6.87 8.92
C ASP A 32 -2.51 5.61 8.32
N ALA A 33 -1.33 5.21 8.81
CA ALA A 33 -0.68 3.98 8.35
C ALA A 33 -1.49 2.75 8.71
N HIS A 34 -2.03 2.68 9.92
CA HIS A 34 -2.89 1.58 10.35
C HIS A 34 -4.17 1.50 9.52
N ILE A 35 -4.80 2.62 9.24
CA ILE A 35 -6.02 2.69 8.44
C ILE A 35 -5.73 2.27 7.00
N LYS A 36 -4.67 2.81 6.40
CA LYS A 36 -4.27 2.48 5.02
C LYS A 36 -3.96 1.00 4.89
N SER A 37 -3.21 0.43 5.83
CA SER A 37 -2.88 -1.00 5.83
C SER A 37 -4.13 -1.87 5.93
N SER A 38 -5.10 -1.46 6.74
CA SER A 38 -6.37 -2.18 6.87
C SER A 38 -7.17 -2.18 5.57
N LEU A 39 -7.10 -1.09 4.81
CA LEU A 39 -7.77 -0.99 3.52
C LEU A 39 -7.09 -1.81 2.44
N MET A 40 -5.76 -1.86 2.44
CA MET A 40 -5.00 -2.59 1.42
C MET A 40 -5.02 -4.10 1.64
N GLY A 41 -5.18 -4.54 2.88
CA GLY A 41 -5.06 -5.94 3.23
C GLY A 41 -3.61 -6.39 3.40
N SER A 42 -3.42 -7.64 3.84
CA SER A 42 -2.10 -8.16 4.20
C SER A 42 -1.59 -9.24 3.26
N SER A 43 -2.37 -9.65 2.29
CA SER A 43 -1.99 -10.69 1.33
C SER A 43 -2.71 -10.52 0.01
N VAL A 44 -2.13 -11.15 -1.02
CA VAL A 44 -2.73 -11.24 -2.34
C VAL A 44 -2.45 -12.63 -2.90
N THR A 45 -3.42 -13.17 -3.62
CA THR A 45 -3.28 -14.46 -4.28
C THR A 45 -3.37 -14.26 -5.79
N ILE A 46 -2.35 -14.70 -6.50
CA ILE A 46 -2.26 -14.54 -7.94
C ILE A 46 -2.00 -15.91 -8.57
N PRO A 47 -2.82 -16.35 -9.50
CA PRO A 47 -2.53 -17.58 -10.24
C PRO A 47 -1.29 -17.42 -11.11
N PHE A 48 -0.62 -18.52 -11.36
CA PHE A 48 0.55 -18.52 -12.25
C PHE A 48 0.48 -19.73 -13.20
N GLN A 49 1.16 -19.61 -14.31
CA GLN A 49 1.23 -20.65 -15.31
C GLN A 49 2.58 -20.58 -16.03
N ASN A 50 3.24 -21.73 -16.23
CA ASN A 50 4.54 -21.80 -16.92
C ASN A 50 5.60 -20.87 -16.32
N GLY A 51 5.60 -20.72 -14.98
CA GLY A 51 6.54 -19.85 -14.29
C GLY A 51 6.23 -18.37 -14.36
N GLU A 52 5.09 -17.97 -14.90
CA GLU A 52 4.70 -16.57 -15.03
C GLU A 52 3.42 -16.29 -14.25
N LEU A 53 3.38 -15.15 -13.59
CA LEU A 53 2.19 -14.65 -12.91
C LEU A 53 1.15 -14.22 -13.95
N LEU A 54 -0.09 -14.62 -13.73
CA LEU A 54 -1.19 -14.24 -14.61
C LEU A 54 -1.74 -12.87 -14.23
N LEU A 55 -1.02 -11.84 -14.63
CA LEU A 55 -1.38 -10.45 -14.39
C LEU A 55 -1.83 -9.81 -15.70
N GLY A 56 -2.77 -8.89 -15.60
CA GLY A 56 -3.09 -8.00 -16.71
C GLY A 56 -1.90 -7.12 -17.07
N ARG A 57 -1.94 -6.54 -18.27
CA ARG A 57 -0.81 -5.75 -18.82
C ARG A 57 -0.35 -4.63 -17.89
N TRP A 58 -1.28 -3.99 -17.21
CA TRP A 58 -1.00 -2.85 -16.34
C TRP A 58 -1.05 -3.19 -14.84
N GLN A 59 -1.28 -4.45 -14.50
CA GLN A 59 -1.30 -4.91 -13.12
C GLN A 59 0.11 -5.16 -12.60
N GLY A 60 0.26 -5.05 -11.30
CA GLY A 60 1.52 -5.34 -10.61
C GLY A 60 1.26 -5.67 -9.15
N ILE A 61 2.27 -6.23 -8.50
CA ILE A 61 2.25 -6.47 -7.07
C ILE A 61 2.96 -5.31 -6.39
N TYR A 62 2.34 -4.76 -5.35
CA TYR A 62 2.88 -3.65 -4.60
C TYR A 62 3.07 -4.04 -3.15
N LEU A 63 4.25 -3.76 -2.61
CA LEU A 63 4.47 -3.75 -1.17
C LEU A 63 4.13 -2.35 -0.65
N CYS A 64 3.09 -2.27 0.20
CA CYS A 64 2.61 -0.99 0.71
C CYS A 64 3.17 -0.76 2.11
N GLU A 65 4.11 0.17 2.22
CA GLU A 65 4.67 0.60 3.50
C GLU A 65 4.22 2.04 3.78
N PHE A 66 3.45 2.24 4.86
CA PHE A 66 2.86 3.54 5.19
C PHE A 66 3.43 4.17 6.45
N ASP A 67 4.34 3.50 7.14
CA ASP A 67 4.89 3.97 8.42
C ASP A 67 6.43 3.99 8.37
N GLY A 68 6.97 4.79 7.46
CA GLY A 68 8.39 4.99 7.31
C GLY A 68 9.14 3.82 6.67
N ALA A 69 10.46 3.94 6.63
CA ALA A 69 11.34 2.90 6.09
C ALA A 69 11.57 1.83 7.15
N ARG A 70 11.20 0.59 6.87
CA ARG A 70 11.36 -0.56 7.77
C ARG A 70 11.74 -1.80 6.98
N GLU A 71 12.44 -2.71 7.64
CA GLU A 71 12.67 -4.03 7.08
C GLU A 71 11.37 -4.84 7.14
N ARG A 72 11.00 -5.44 6.03
CA ARG A 72 9.82 -6.29 5.92
C ARG A 72 10.16 -7.59 5.22
N LYS A 73 9.45 -8.66 5.57
CA LYS A 73 9.54 -9.93 4.86
C LYS A 73 8.30 -10.13 4.00
N VAL A 74 8.53 -10.52 2.76
CA VAL A 74 7.48 -10.93 1.82
C VAL A 74 7.60 -12.43 1.63
N LEU A 75 6.57 -13.16 1.97
CA LEU A 75 6.53 -14.61 1.87
C LEU A 75 5.93 -15.07 0.54
#